data_95c212218b1b34a2e1311cee8db6007d
#
_entry.id   95c212218b1b34a2e1311cee8db6007d
#
_cell.length_a   1.000
_cell.length_b   1.000
_cell.length_c   1.000
_cell.angle_alpha   90.00
_cell.angle_beta   90.00
_cell.angle_gamma   90.00
#
_symmetry.space_group_name_H-M   'P 1'
#
loop_
_entity.id
_entity.type
_entity.pdbx_description
1 polymer ?
#
loop_
_entity_poly.entity_id
_entity_poly.type
_entity_poly.pdbx_seq_one_letter_code
_entity_poly.pdbx_strand_id
1 'polypeptide(L)'
;MFSHTGSDSVYFNRFGRYGKGGAYNDKNSPYFSWYKFNEWPNNYQSWWGFDTLPEVIEETPSFNEYINGKDGIVRKWMKCGNSGWRLDVADELPDVFIENLRKAVKDENPNAFLVGEVWEDASNKESYGARRKFLLGEQFDSVMNYVFRDAILNFCKGQHGKYTMDLIMSVIENYPRPVLRVLMNSLSTHDTERAITVMAGEPLDSKDRE
;
A
#
# COMPACT_ATOMS: atom_id res chain seq x y z
N MET A 1 5.79 -2.77 -1.98
CA MET A 1 5.74 -1.72 -0.94
C MET A 1 6.83 -0.70 -1.18
N PHE A 2 6.61 0.60 -0.92
CA PHE A 2 7.59 1.65 -1.18
C PHE A 2 8.04 2.37 0.11
N SER A 3 7.40 2.11 1.24
CA SER A 3 7.70 2.74 2.53
C SER A 3 8.97 2.21 3.21
N HIS A 4 9.47 1.06 2.79
CA HIS A 4 10.68 0.46 3.35
C HIS A 4 11.39 -0.47 2.37
N THR A 5 12.59 -0.90 2.73
CA THR A 5 13.31 -1.96 2.03
C THR A 5 13.65 -3.10 3.00
N GLY A 6 14.09 -4.24 2.51
CA GLY A 6 14.72 -5.24 3.37
C GLY A 6 16.07 -4.74 3.89
N SER A 7 16.39 -5.02 5.14
CA SER A 7 17.70 -4.68 5.72
C SER A 7 18.87 -5.41 5.02
N ASP A 8 18.57 -6.49 4.31
CA ASP A 8 19.50 -7.26 3.48
C ASP A 8 19.53 -6.83 2.01
N SER A 9 18.73 -5.83 1.62
CA SER A 9 18.72 -5.28 0.26
C SER A 9 20.05 -4.68 -0.12
N VAL A 10 20.33 -4.54 -1.42
CA VAL A 10 21.53 -3.85 -1.94
C VAL A 10 21.59 -2.38 -1.48
N TYR A 11 20.46 -1.76 -1.25
CA TYR A 11 20.34 -0.34 -0.86
C TYR A 11 20.75 -0.10 0.59
N PHE A 12 20.32 -0.95 1.52
CA PHE A 12 20.66 -0.86 2.93
C PHE A 12 21.90 -1.69 3.29
N ASN A 13 21.94 -2.95 2.89
CA ASN A 13 23.08 -3.88 2.97
C ASN A 13 23.64 -4.11 4.40
N ARG A 14 22.76 -4.31 5.38
CA ARG A 14 23.14 -4.53 6.79
C ARG A 14 24.17 -5.65 6.97
N PHE A 15 24.06 -6.71 6.18
CA PHE A 15 24.91 -7.90 6.28
C PHE A 15 26.14 -7.89 5.37
N GLY A 16 26.42 -6.80 4.68
CA GLY A 16 27.61 -6.66 3.83
C GLY A 16 27.64 -7.56 2.59
N ARG A 17 26.51 -8.13 2.17
CA ARG A 17 26.43 -9.07 1.05
C ARG A 17 26.81 -8.45 -0.30
N TYR A 18 26.66 -7.14 -0.43
CA TYR A 18 26.90 -6.38 -1.66
C TYR A 18 28.12 -5.45 -1.56
N GLY A 19 29.12 -5.84 -0.77
CA GLY A 19 30.32 -5.02 -0.55
C GLY A 19 30.01 -3.77 0.30
N LYS A 20 30.66 -2.64 -0.01
CA LYS A 20 30.53 -1.38 0.77
C LYS A 20 29.49 -0.41 0.22
N GLY A 21 28.59 -0.84 -0.66
CA GLY A 21 27.72 0.09 -1.41
C GLY A 21 26.43 0.50 -0.72
N GLY A 22 26.03 -0.13 0.39
CA GLY A 22 24.75 0.14 1.06
C GLY A 22 24.83 1.22 2.12
N ALA A 23 23.68 1.82 2.44
CA ALA A 23 23.56 2.92 3.41
C ALA A 23 24.03 2.55 4.82
N TYR A 24 23.88 1.29 5.22
CA TYR A 24 24.33 0.81 6.54
C TYR A 24 25.86 0.74 6.65
N ASN A 25 26.56 0.47 5.54
CA ASN A 25 28.00 0.21 5.54
C ASN A 25 28.83 1.43 5.12
N ASP A 26 28.25 2.41 4.43
CA ASP A 26 28.94 3.58 3.92
C ASP A 26 28.06 4.82 3.94
N LYS A 27 28.49 5.86 4.66
CA LYS A 27 27.82 7.17 4.68
C LYS A 27 27.88 7.91 3.34
N ASN A 28 28.82 7.54 2.46
CA ASN A 28 28.92 8.09 1.11
C ASN A 28 28.12 7.28 0.08
N SER A 29 27.40 6.25 0.51
CA SER A 29 26.51 5.49 -0.36
C SER A 29 25.50 6.41 -1.05
N PRO A 30 25.20 6.22 -2.35
CA PRO A 30 24.16 6.96 -3.05
C PRO A 30 22.75 6.73 -2.44
N TYR A 31 22.61 5.69 -1.63
CA TYR A 31 21.38 5.33 -0.94
C TYR A 31 21.31 5.86 0.49
N PHE A 32 22.36 6.51 1.01
CA PHE A 32 22.41 6.94 2.41
C PHE A 32 21.27 7.89 2.75
N SER A 33 20.97 8.84 1.87
CA SER A 33 19.88 9.80 2.04
C SER A 33 18.46 9.20 1.96
N TRP A 34 18.33 7.95 1.55
CA TRP A 34 17.04 7.26 1.52
C TRP A 34 16.54 6.88 2.91
N TYR A 35 17.44 6.83 3.90
CA TYR A 35 17.15 6.33 5.24
C TYR A 35 17.44 7.38 6.29
N LYS A 36 16.68 7.33 7.38
CA LYS A 36 16.90 8.21 8.53
C LYS A 36 17.58 7.45 9.65
N PHE A 37 18.84 7.80 9.89
CA PHE A 37 19.62 7.31 11.03
C PHE A 37 19.51 8.28 12.21
N ASN A 38 19.13 7.77 13.39
CA ASN A 38 19.23 8.49 14.63
C ASN A 38 20.69 8.43 15.17
N GLU A 39 21.31 7.26 15.04
CA GLU A 39 22.73 7.01 15.33
C GLU A 39 23.26 5.94 14.38
N TRP A 40 24.04 6.36 13.41
CA TRP A 40 24.59 5.47 12.38
C TRP A 40 25.67 4.54 12.95
N PRO A 41 25.71 3.26 12.56
CA PRO A 41 24.78 2.60 11.61
C PRO A 41 23.61 1.89 12.30
N ASN A 42 23.62 1.72 13.62
CA ASN A 42 22.79 0.74 14.32
C ASN A 42 21.41 1.25 14.72
N ASN A 43 21.21 2.57 14.82
CA ASN A 43 19.92 3.15 15.19
C ASN A 43 19.34 3.94 14.03
N TYR A 44 18.31 3.41 13.40
CA TYR A 44 17.64 3.97 12.22
C TYR A 44 16.12 3.79 12.34
N GLN A 45 15.38 4.61 11.61
CA GLN A 45 13.94 4.44 11.52
C GLN A 45 13.62 3.17 10.75
N SER A 46 12.64 2.43 11.23
CA SER A 46 12.19 1.18 10.65
C SER A 46 10.67 1.11 10.69
N TRP A 47 10.10 0.50 9.66
CA TRP A 47 8.66 0.34 9.51
C TRP A 47 8.08 -0.42 10.70
N TRP A 48 7.21 0.24 11.46
CA TRP A 48 6.59 -0.26 12.68
C TRP A 48 7.58 -0.80 13.74
N GLY A 49 8.82 -0.35 13.71
CA GLY A 49 9.86 -0.78 14.64
C GLY A 49 10.54 -2.11 14.29
N PHE A 50 10.24 -2.70 13.14
CA PHE A 50 10.93 -3.90 12.66
C PHE A 50 12.28 -3.54 12.05
N ASP A 51 13.37 -3.83 12.75
CA ASP A 51 14.74 -3.51 12.32
C ASP A 51 15.19 -4.21 11.03
N THR A 52 14.46 -5.24 10.62
CA THR A 52 14.64 -5.89 9.32
C THR A 52 14.04 -5.11 8.14
N LEU A 53 13.25 -4.07 8.43
CA LEU A 53 12.53 -3.25 7.45
C LEU A 53 12.87 -1.77 7.61
N PRO A 54 14.11 -1.34 7.27
CA PRO A 54 14.49 0.07 7.33
C PRO A 54 13.55 0.92 6.47
N GLU A 55 13.00 1.96 7.11
CA GLU A 55 12.05 2.88 6.49
C GLU A 55 12.74 3.81 5.50
N VAL A 56 12.08 4.07 4.39
CA VAL A 56 12.59 4.94 3.33
C VAL A 56 11.93 6.31 3.44
N ILE A 57 12.68 7.35 3.14
CA ILE A 57 12.17 8.71 2.98
C ILE A 57 11.77 8.88 1.51
N GLU A 58 10.50 8.61 1.19
CA GLU A 58 9.98 8.54 -0.19
C GLU A 58 10.11 9.87 -0.93
N GLU A 59 10.13 10.98 -0.20
CA GLU A 59 10.29 12.33 -0.76
C GLU A 59 11.74 12.67 -1.11
N THR A 60 12.70 11.81 -0.74
CA THR A 60 14.10 11.99 -1.16
C THR A 60 14.18 12.01 -2.69
N PRO A 61 14.75 13.06 -3.31
CA PRO A 61 14.72 13.22 -4.76
C PRO A 61 15.28 12.01 -5.52
N SER A 62 16.39 11.41 -5.06
CA SER A 62 16.99 10.24 -5.70
C SER A 62 16.15 8.98 -5.57
N PHE A 63 15.41 8.79 -4.46
CA PHE A 63 14.47 7.68 -4.31
C PHE A 63 13.24 7.89 -5.18
N ASN A 64 12.67 9.09 -5.16
CA ASN A 64 11.51 9.41 -6.00
C ASN A 64 11.85 9.24 -7.49
N GLU A 65 13.03 9.71 -7.93
CA GLU A 65 13.49 9.49 -9.31
C GLU A 65 13.70 8.00 -9.63
N TYR A 66 14.23 7.23 -8.69
CA TYR A 66 14.43 5.78 -8.86
C TYR A 66 13.09 5.04 -9.02
N ILE A 67 12.03 5.46 -8.33
CA ILE A 67 10.70 4.84 -8.42
C ILE A 67 9.90 5.42 -9.58
N ASN A 68 9.73 6.75 -9.63
CA ASN A 68 8.77 7.46 -10.48
C ASN A 68 9.40 8.16 -11.69
N GLY A 69 10.72 8.25 -11.75
CA GLY A 69 11.45 8.94 -12.82
C GLY A 69 11.29 8.31 -14.20
N LYS A 70 11.87 8.94 -15.21
CA LYS A 70 11.74 8.53 -16.61
C LYS A 70 12.15 7.08 -16.87
N ASP A 71 13.20 6.63 -16.19
CA ASP A 71 13.72 5.26 -16.26
C ASP A 71 13.45 4.49 -14.95
N GLY A 72 12.53 5.00 -14.14
CA GLY A 72 12.17 4.46 -12.84
C GLY A 72 11.41 3.14 -12.92
N ILE A 73 11.32 2.48 -11.76
CA ILE A 73 10.71 1.15 -11.62
C ILE A 73 9.28 1.13 -12.15
N VAL A 74 8.47 2.14 -11.80
CA VAL A 74 7.07 2.21 -12.20
C VAL A 74 6.94 2.16 -13.72
N ARG A 75 7.63 3.05 -14.43
CA ARG A 75 7.58 3.11 -15.88
C ARG A 75 8.18 1.89 -16.57
N LYS A 76 9.25 1.33 -16.00
CA LYS A 76 9.86 0.11 -16.52
C LYS A 76 8.88 -1.05 -16.56
N TRP A 77 8.15 -1.29 -15.46
CA TRP A 77 7.15 -2.34 -15.41
C TRP A 77 5.93 -2.05 -16.29
N MET A 78 5.50 -0.79 -16.41
CA MET A 78 4.46 -0.39 -17.35
C MET A 78 4.84 -0.74 -18.80
N LYS A 79 6.08 -0.45 -19.20
CA LYS A 79 6.63 -0.82 -20.51
C LYS A 79 6.73 -2.34 -20.72
N CYS A 80 6.85 -3.11 -19.66
CA CYS A 80 6.81 -4.58 -19.71
C CYS A 80 5.38 -5.16 -19.82
N GLY A 81 4.33 -4.32 -19.90
CA GLY A 81 2.95 -4.74 -20.08
C GLY A 81 2.12 -4.74 -18.79
N ASN A 82 2.62 -4.18 -17.69
CA ASN A 82 1.83 -4.00 -16.49
C ASN A 82 0.65 -3.05 -16.76
N SER A 83 -0.57 -3.47 -16.37
CA SER A 83 -1.80 -2.70 -16.62
C SER A 83 -2.17 -1.75 -15.48
N GLY A 84 -1.39 -1.71 -14.40
CA GLY A 84 -1.65 -0.86 -13.25
C GLY A 84 -0.84 -1.25 -12.02
N TRP A 85 -1.14 -0.61 -10.90
CA TRP A 85 -0.42 -0.80 -9.64
C TRP A 85 -1.38 -0.87 -8.46
N ARG A 86 -1.11 -1.78 -7.54
CA ARG A 86 -1.66 -1.77 -6.18
C ARG A 86 -0.59 -1.23 -5.24
N LEU A 87 -0.88 -0.14 -4.55
CA LEU A 87 -0.01 0.39 -3.53
C LEU A 87 -0.38 -0.19 -2.18
N ASP A 88 0.57 -0.91 -1.64
CA ASP A 88 0.52 -1.54 -0.33
C ASP A 88 0.61 -0.49 0.76
N VAL A 89 -0.18 -0.63 1.82
CA VAL A 89 -0.24 0.26 2.98
C VAL A 89 -0.21 1.74 2.55
N ALA A 90 -1.22 2.16 1.79
CA ALA A 90 -1.27 3.51 1.19
C ALA A 90 -1.17 4.64 2.24
N ASP A 91 -1.60 4.37 3.47
CA ASP A 91 -1.54 5.30 4.60
C ASP A 91 -0.13 5.73 4.99
N GLU A 92 0.85 4.85 4.74
CA GLU A 92 2.27 5.09 5.06
C GLU A 92 3.00 5.91 3.98
N LEU A 93 2.36 6.15 2.83
CA LEU A 93 3.00 6.86 1.73
C LEU A 93 2.62 8.34 1.73
N PRO A 94 3.58 9.28 1.58
CA PRO A 94 3.26 10.70 1.43
C PRO A 94 2.38 10.99 0.22
N ASP A 95 1.47 11.96 0.34
CA ASP A 95 0.57 12.37 -0.75
C ASP A 95 1.34 12.73 -2.03
N VAL A 96 2.40 13.52 -1.91
CA VAL A 96 3.24 13.93 -3.04
C VAL A 96 3.88 12.72 -3.74
N PHE A 97 4.28 11.70 -2.99
CA PHE A 97 4.84 10.49 -3.58
C PHE A 97 3.80 9.72 -4.39
N ILE A 98 2.57 9.59 -3.87
CA ILE A 98 1.46 8.93 -4.58
C ILE A 98 1.07 9.70 -5.84
N GLU A 99 1.03 11.04 -5.77
CA GLU A 99 0.74 11.91 -6.91
C GLU A 99 1.79 11.77 -8.02
N ASN A 100 3.08 11.74 -7.65
CA ASN A 100 4.18 11.51 -8.60
C ASN A 100 4.10 10.10 -9.23
N LEU A 101 3.75 9.09 -8.43
CA LEU A 101 3.57 7.73 -8.91
C LEU A 101 2.38 7.66 -9.89
N ARG A 102 1.24 8.27 -9.53
CA ARG A 102 0.10 8.37 -10.45
C ARG A 102 0.50 9.02 -11.77
N LYS A 103 1.21 10.14 -11.70
CA LYS A 103 1.69 10.81 -12.91
C LYS A 103 2.54 9.87 -13.75
N ALA A 104 3.50 9.16 -13.14
CA ALA A 104 4.35 8.20 -13.85
C ALA A 104 3.54 7.08 -14.52
N VAL A 105 2.52 6.55 -13.84
CA VAL A 105 1.64 5.50 -14.38
C VAL A 105 0.80 6.02 -15.54
N LYS A 106 0.13 7.17 -15.35
CA LYS A 106 -0.80 7.73 -16.34
C LYS A 106 -0.09 8.30 -17.57
N ASP A 107 1.14 8.79 -17.44
CA ASP A 107 1.97 9.21 -18.58
C ASP A 107 2.31 8.02 -19.49
N GLU A 108 2.54 6.82 -18.94
CA GLU A 108 2.81 5.61 -19.74
C GLU A 108 1.53 5.00 -20.33
N ASN A 109 0.46 4.98 -19.54
CA ASN A 109 -0.84 4.49 -20.00
C ASN A 109 -1.98 5.19 -19.22
N PRO A 110 -2.71 6.12 -19.85
CA PRO A 110 -3.83 6.83 -19.21
C PRO A 110 -4.93 5.90 -18.67
N ASN A 111 -5.09 4.71 -19.25
CA ASN A 111 -6.07 3.72 -18.83
C ASN A 111 -5.56 2.74 -17.76
N ALA A 112 -4.30 2.84 -17.36
CA ALA A 112 -3.76 1.98 -16.31
C ALA A 112 -4.46 2.24 -14.98
N PHE A 113 -4.71 1.18 -14.23
CA PHE A 113 -5.46 1.21 -12.97
C PHE A 113 -4.54 1.38 -11.78
N LEU A 114 -4.86 2.34 -10.90
CA LEU A 114 -4.11 2.58 -9.68
C LEU A 114 -5.03 2.41 -8.47
N VAL A 115 -4.76 1.40 -7.65
CA VAL A 115 -5.54 1.06 -6.46
C VAL A 115 -4.70 1.17 -5.20
N GLY A 116 -5.24 1.81 -4.16
CA GLY A 116 -4.63 1.90 -2.84
C GLY A 116 -5.17 0.83 -1.89
N GLU A 117 -4.30 0.28 -1.06
CA GLU A 117 -4.74 -0.48 0.11
C GLU A 117 -5.06 0.49 1.22
N VAL A 118 -6.34 0.58 1.56
CA VAL A 118 -6.88 1.35 2.69
C VAL A 118 -7.90 0.46 3.38
N TRP A 119 -7.75 0.27 4.69
CA TRP A 119 -8.57 -0.69 5.42
C TRP A 119 -9.92 -0.13 5.89
N GLU A 120 -10.00 1.19 6.05
CA GLU A 120 -11.20 1.88 6.51
C GLU A 120 -11.85 2.69 5.38
N ASP A 121 -12.78 3.57 5.74
CA ASP A 121 -13.37 4.52 4.78
C ASP A 121 -12.31 5.50 4.26
N ALA A 122 -11.93 5.35 3.00
CA ALA A 122 -10.90 6.15 2.35
C ALA A 122 -11.31 7.60 2.06
N SER A 123 -12.60 7.94 2.17
CA SER A 123 -13.11 9.28 1.91
C SER A 123 -12.81 10.28 3.02
N ASN A 124 -12.64 9.76 4.24
CA ASN A 124 -12.42 10.57 5.44
C ASN A 124 -11.18 10.13 6.22
N LYS A 125 -10.34 9.29 5.62
CA LYS A 125 -9.14 8.76 6.26
C LYS A 125 -8.21 9.88 6.71
N GLU A 126 -7.76 9.79 7.95
CA GLU A 126 -6.69 10.60 8.51
C GLU A 126 -5.49 9.72 8.84
N SER A 127 -4.30 10.13 8.44
CA SER A 127 -3.05 9.52 8.82
C SER A 127 -1.98 10.60 8.98
N TYR A 128 -1.09 10.42 9.95
CA TYR A 128 -0.02 11.38 10.27
C TYR A 128 -0.51 12.82 10.50
N GLY A 129 -1.73 12.98 11.07
CA GLY A 129 -2.34 14.27 11.38
C GLY A 129 -2.88 15.04 10.18
N ALA A 130 -2.98 14.40 9.02
CA ALA A 130 -3.54 15.00 7.80
C ALA A 130 -4.68 14.14 7.24
N ARG A 131 -5.74 14.80 6.76
CA ARG A 131 -6.79 14.14 5.98
C ARG A 131 -6.26 13.78 4.60
N ARG A 132 -6.38 12.51 4.26
CA ARG A 132 -5.86 11.99 3.00
C ARG A 132 -6.77 12.31 1.81
N LYS A 133 -6.17 12.45 0.64
CA LYS A 133 -6.84 12.86 -0.61
C LYS A 133 -7.04 11.71 -1.58
N PHE A 134 -7.07 10.49 -1.10
CA PHE A 134 -7.00 9.26 -1.89
C PHE A 134 -7.96 9.20 -3.07
N LEU A 135 -9.20 9.71 -2.89
CA LEU A 135 -10.29 9.58 -3.86
C LEU A 135 -10.63 10.87 -4.62
N LEU A 136 -9.80 11.91 -4.52
CA LEU A 136 -10.08 13.22 -5.13
C LEU A 136 -9.59 13.33 -6.59
N GLY A 137 -9.11 12.24 -7.19
CA GLY A 137 -8.75 12.17 -8.62
C GLY A 137 -7.26 12.30 -8.92
N GLU A 138 -6.44 12.72 -7.95
CA GLU A 138 -5.00 12.95 -8.16
C GLU A 138 -4.11 11.84 -7.59
N GLN A 139 -4.69 10.87 -6.88
CA GLN A 139 -3.95 9.77 -6.27
C GLN A 139 -4.43 8.43 -6.82
N PHE A 140 -5.46 7.82 -6.25
CA PHE A 140 -5.95 6.52 -6.71
C PHE A 140 -7.16 6.64 -7.64
N ASP A 141 -7.32 5.65 -8.52
CA ASP A 141 -8.57 5.45 -9.24
C ASP A 141 -9.59 4.75 -8.33
N SER A 142 -9.11 3.95 -7.37
CA SER A 142 -9.92 3.21 -6.42
C SER A 142 -9.11 2.74 -5.22
N VAL A 143 -9.79 2.09 -4.28
CA VAL A 143 -9.20 1.43 -3.11
C VAL A 143 -9.73 0.02 -2.95
N MET A 144 -9.01 -0.81 -2.17
CA MET A 144 -9.51 -2.09 -1.70
C MET A 144 -10.65 -1.86 -0.72
N ASN A 145 -11.83 -2.43 -1.00
CA ASN A 145 -13.06 -2.14 -0.24
C ASN A 145 -13.23 -3.10 0.94
N TYR A 146 -12.40 -2.96 1.95
CA TYR A 146 -12.49 -3.77 3.18
C TYR A 146 -13.77 -3.48 3.98
N VAL A 147 -14.29 -2.26 3.93
CA VAL A 147 -15.59 -1.91 4.56
C VAL A 147 -16.72 -2.79 4.03
N PHE A 148 -16.78 -2.97 2.70
CA PHE A 148 -17.76 -3.87 2.09
C PHE A 148 -17.54 -5.34 2.46
N ARG A 149 -16.26 -5.80 2.45
CA ARG A 149 -15.90 -7.14 2.90
C ARG A 149 -16.45 -7.42 4.29
N ASP A 150 -16.16 -6.55 5.23
CA ASP A 150 -16.54 -6.73 6.63
C ASP A 150 -18.07 -6.65 6.82
N ALA A 151 -18.75 -5.76 6.09
CA ALA A 151 -20.21 -5.70 6.09
C ALA A 151 -20.83 -7.03 5.66
N ILE A 152 -20.34 -7.64 4.57
CA ILE A 152 -20.86 -8.91 4.03
C ILE A 152 -20.55 -10.08 4.97
N LEU A 153 -19.29 -10.21 5.43
CA LEU A 153 -18.91 -11.31 6.32
C LEU A 153 -19.65 -11.26 7.66
N ASN A 154 -19.81 -10.08 8.23
CA ASN A 154 -20.58 -9.90 9.46
C ASN A 154 -22.06 -10.20 9.26
N PHE A 155 -22.66 -9.82 8.13
CA PHE A 155 -24.04 -10.21 7.79
C PHE A 155 -24.19 -11.73 7.72
N CYS A 156 -23.28 -12.42 7.05
CA CYS A 156 -23.29 -13.88 6.98
C CYS A 156 -23.15 -14.55 8.35
N LYS A 157 -22.50 -13.89 9.33
CA LYS A 157 -22.37 -14.34 10.72
C LYS A 157 -23.57 -13.95 11.61
N GLY A 158 -24.66 -13.44 11.03
CA GLY A 158 -25.89 -13.10 11.74
C GLY A 158 -25.99 -11.65 12.22
N GLN A 159 -25.10 -10.76 11.77
CA GLN A 159 -25.26 -9.33 12.01
C GLN A 159 -26.57 -8.81 11.43
N HIS A 160 -27.24 -7.93 12.15
CA HIS A 160 -28.51 -7.37 11.70
C HIS A 160 -28.39 -6.62 10.37
N GLY A 161 -29.26 -6.93 9.40
CA GLY A 161 -29.18 -6.39 8.04
C GLY A 161 -29.20 -4.87 7.95
N LYS A 162 -29.84 -4.16 8.89
CA LYS A 162 -29.78 -2.70 8.95
C LYS A 162 -28.35 -2.19 9.10
N TYR A 163 -27.57 -2.76 10.01
CA TYR A 163 -26.17 -2.36 10.22
C TYR A 163 -25.33 -2.59 8.96
N THR A 164 -25.51 -3.73 8.31
CA THR A 164 -24.85 -4.05 7.03
C THR A 164 -25.19 -3.00 5.97
N MET A 165 -26.48 -2.66 5.85
CA MET A 165 -26.90 -1.65 4.88
C MET A 165 -26.38 -0.26 5.22
N ASP A 166 -26.34 0.12 6.48
CA ASP A 166 -25.79 1.42 6.91
C ASP A 166 -24.31 1.54 6.50
N LEU A 167 -23.49 0.48 6.64
CA LEU A 167 -22.10 0.44 6.18
C LEU A 167 -21.97 0.53 4.65
N ILE A 168 -22.79 -0.23 3.92
CA ILE A 168 -22.77 -0.20 2.45
C ILE A 168 -23.19 1.18 1.94
N MET A 169 -24.25 1.75 2.53
CA MET A 169 -24.73 3.07 2.16
C MET A 169 -23.72 4.16 2.47
N SER A 170 -22.97 4.05 3.59
CA SER A 170 -21.90 5.02 3.88
C SER A 170 -20.85 5.07 2.78
N VAL A 171 -20.42 3.92 2.24
CA VAL A 171 -19.50 3.88 1.10
C VAL A 171 -20.12 4.49 -0.14
N ILE A 172 -21.40 4.18 -0.44
CA ILE A 172 -22.11 4.72 -1.61
C ILE A 172 -22.28 6.24 -1.54
N GLU A 173 -22.54 6.77 -0.35
CA GLU A 173 -22.74 8.22 -0.14
C GLU A 173 -21.44 8.99 -0.08
N ASN A 174 -20.37 8.40 0.48
CA ASN A 174 -19.10 9.08 0.72
C ASN A 174 -18.16 9.05 -0.49
N TYR A 175 -18.27 8.02 -1.34
CA TYR A 175 -17.30 7.84 -2.44
C TYR A 175 -17.78 8.48 -3.74
N PRO A 176 -16.86 9.12 -4.49
CA PRO A 176 -17.19 9.61 -5.83
C PRO A 176 -17.68 8.50 -6.75
N ARG A 177 -18.70 8.78 -7.57
CA ARG A 177 -19.29 7.78 -8.50
C ARG A 177 -18.29 7.05 -9.41
N PRO A 178 -17.24 7.71 -9.96
CA PRO A 178 -16.24 6.98 -10.74
C PRO A 178 -15.50 5.92 -9.92
N VAL A 179 -15.19 6.21 -8.65
CA VAL A 179 -14.53 5.29 -7.71
C VAL A 179 -15.41 4.09 -7.41
N LEU A 180 -16.72 4.33 -7.11
CA LEU A 180 -17.68 3.26 -6.81
C LEU A 180 -17.78 2.20 -7.92
N ARG A 181 -17.60 2.60 -9.19
CA ARG A 181 -17.69 1.69 -10.34
C ARG A 181 -16.52 0.75 -10.47
N VAL A 182 -15.42 1.04 -9.81
CA VAL A 182 -14.15 0.32 -9.94
C VAL A 182 -13.56 -0.09 -8.58
N LEU A 183 -14.39 -0.10 -7.52
CA LEU A 183 -13.98 -0.58 -6.21
C LEU A 183 -13.49 -2.04 -6.28
N MET A 184 -12.36 -2.28 -5.66
CA MET A 184 -11.82 -3.64 -5.53
C MET A 184 -12.53 -4.38 -4.40
N ASN A 185 -13.65 -5.04 -4.74
CA ASN A 185 -14.43 -5.83 -3.80
C ASN A 185 -13.87 -7.25 -3.72
N SER A 186 -13.34 -7.63 -2.55
CA SER A 186 -12.85 -8.98 -2.28
C SER A 186 -13.31 -9.44 -0.91
N LEU A 187 -13.69 -10.72 -0.79
CA LEU A 187 -14.07 -11.31 0.51
C LEU A 187 -12.86 -11.87 1.26
N SER A 188 -11.77 -12.13 0.56
CA SER A 188 -10.51 -12.60 1.13
C SER A 188 -9.32 -12.03 0.36
N THR A 189 -8.23 -11.78 1.06
CA THR A 189 -6.94 -11.38 0.50
C THR A 189 -5.83 -12.20 1.16
N HIS A 190 -4.58 -12.00 0.75
CA HIS A 190 -3.42 -12.62 1.40
C HIS A 190 -3.18 -12.10 2.83
N ASP A 191 -3.75 -10.93 3.18
CA ASP A 191 -3.62 -10.28 4.49
C ASP A 191 -4.80 -10.58 5.43
N THR A 192 -5.80 -11.32 4.95
CA THR A 192 -7.01 -11.62 5.74
C THR A 192 -7.26 -13.12 5.80
N GLU A 193 -7.96 -13.54 6.86
CA GLU A 193 -8.50 -14.89 6.90
C GLU A 193 -9.42 -15.15 5.70
N ARG A 194 -9.42 -16.38 5.23
CA ARG A 194 -10.34 -16.79 4.17
C ARG A 194 -11.79 -16.62 4.61
N ALA A 195 -12.62 -16.12 3.72
CA ALA A 195 -14.05 -15.89 4.00
C ALA A 195 -14.74 -17.14 4.55
N ILE A 196 -14.43 -18.32 4.00
CA ILE A 196 -14.98 -19.59 4.48
C ILE A 196 -14.59 -19.88 5.93
N THR A 197 -13.36 -19.63 6.33
CA THR A 197 -12.90 -19.80 7.71
C THR A 197 -13.61 -18.84 8.66
N VAL A 198 -13.73 -17.57 8.23
CA VAL A 198 -14.43 -16.53 9.01
C VAL A 198 -15.90 -16.88 9.23
N MET A 199 -16.57 -17.42 8.19
CA MET A 199 -17.99 -17.79 8.26
C MET A 199 -18.22 -19.07 9.06
N ALA A 200 -17.31 -20.04 9.03
CA ALA A 200 -17.43 -21.29 9.77
C ALA A 200 -17.17 -21.12 11.27
N GLY A 201 -16.50 -20.06 11.72
CA GLY A 201 -16.24 -19.78 13.14
C GLY A 201 -15.15 -20.62 13.80
N GLU A 202 -14.67 -21.67 13.14
CA GLU A 202 -13.58 -22.56 13.57
C GLU A 202 -12.70 -22.88 12.36
N PRO A 203 -11.41 -23.24 12.54
CA PRO A 203 -10.61 -23.74 11.43
C PRO A 203 -11.27 -24.99 10.87
N LEU A 204 -11.76 -24.90 9.62
CA LEU A 204 -12.37 -26.05 8.97
C LEU A 204 -11.34 -27.17 8.85
N ASP A 205 -11.68 -28.33 9.35
CA ASP A 205 -10.98 -29.57 9.08
C ASP A 205 -10.97 -29.81 7.54
N SER A 206 -9.98 -30.57 7.05
CA SER A 206 -9.86 -30.85 5.61
C SER A 206 -11.11 -31.51 5.00
N LYS A 207 -11.95 -32.11 5.83
CA LYS A 207 -13.24 -32.71 5.45
C LYS A 207 -14.38 -31.72 5.25
N ASP A 208 -14.26 -30.53 5.80
CA ASP A 208 -15.30 -29.48 5.72
C ASP A 208 -15.09 -28.56 4.50
N ARG A 209 -14.10 -28.87 3.65
CA ARG A 209 -13.72 -28.07 2.47
C ARG A 209 -14.26 -28.62 1.16
N GLU A 210 -14.94 -29.77 1.18
CA GLU A 210 -15.65 -30.34 0.05
C GLU A 210 -17.12 -29.88 0.04
#